data_4bfab2a5810645ec53ba8a5353b1cd9f
#
_entry.id   4bfab2a5810645ec53ba8a5353b1cd9f
#
_cell.length_a   1.000
_cell.length_b   1.000
_cell.length_c   1.000
_cell.angle_alpha   90.00
_cell.angle_beta   90.00
_cell.angle_gamma   90.00
#
_symmetry.space_group_name_H-M   'P 1'
#
loop_
_entity.id
_entity.type
_entity.pdbx_description
1 polymer ?
#
loop_
_entity_poly.entity_id
_entity_poly.type
_entity_poly.pdbx_seq_one_letter_code
_entity_poly.pdbx_strand_id
1 'polypeptide(L)'
;MIAQELEVSLHMAFVEARQARHEFITVEHLLLALLDNPSAAEVLRACAVNVDDLRKTLTNFITDNTPTVPGTSEVDTQPTLGFQRVIQRAIMHVQSASNGKKEVTGANVLVAIFGEKDSHAVYYLHQQGVTRLDVVNFISHGVRKDQQSESQKAPDGVEESTAEGQQKESALDQF
;
A
#
# COMPACT_ATOMS: atom_id res chain seq x y z
N MET A 1 -14.33 -6.01 -9.52
CA MET A 1 -13.41 -6.65 -10.50
C MET A 1 -11.97 -6.32 -10.16
N ILE A 2 -11.07 -7.27 -10.34
CA ILE A 2 -9.67 -7.10 -9.99
C ILE A 2 -8.85 -6.96 -11.27
N ALA A 3 -7.99 -5.94 -11.34
CA ALA A 3 -7.13 -5.72 -12.49
C ALA A 3 -6.20 -6.93 -12.70
N GLN A 4 -5.91 -7.25 -13.95
CA GLN A 4 -5.06 -8.40 -14.27
C GLN A 4 -3.69 -8.28 -13.61
N GLU A 5 -3.11 -7.08 -13.58
CA GLU A 5 -1.81 -6.88 -12.93
C GLU A 5 -1.85 -7.26 -11.46
N LEU A 6 -2.98 -6.99 -10.80
CA LEU A 6 -3.12 -7.33 -9.39
C LEU A 6 -3.30 -8.83 -9.21
N GLU A 7 -4.08 -9.47 -10.11
CA GLU A 7 -4.22 -10.92 -10.06
C GLU A 7 -2.86 -11.61 -10.15
N VAL A 8 -1.99 -11.13 -11.04
CA VAL A 8 -0.64 -11.68 -11.18
C VAL A 8 0.14 -11.49 -9.89
N SER A 9 0.07 -10.29 -9.30
CA SER A 9 0.79 -10.01 -8.06
C SER A 9 0.33 -10.90 -6.92
N LEU A 10 -0.99 -11.10 -6.79
CA LEU A 10 -1.54 -11.96 -5.74
C LEU A 10 -1.13 -13.41 -5.96
N HIS A 11 -1.18 -13.87 -7.20
CA HIS A 11 -0.76 -15.23 -7.53
C HIS A 11 0.71 -15.46 -7.15
N MET A 12 1.57 -14.52 -7.52
CA MET A 12 2.99 -14.63 -7.21
C MET A 12 3.24 -14.61 -5.72
N ALA A 13 2.48 -13.80 -4.97
CA ALA A 13 2.62 -13.76 -3.52
C ALA A 13 2.35 -15.14 -2.91
N PHE A 14 1.29 -15.81 -3.36
CA PHE A 14 0.97 -17.15 -2.87
C PHE A 14 2.01 -18.18 -3.31
N VAL A 15 2.47 -18.11 -4.55
CA VAL A 15 3.50 -19.03 -5.05
C VAL A 15 4.76 -18.91 -4.20
N GLU A 16 5.22 -17.70 -3.97
CA GLU A 16 6.44 -17.47 -3.20
C GLU A 16 6.30 -17.90 -1.75
N ALA A 17 5.13 -17.63 -1.14
CA ALA A 17 4.89 -18.06 0.23
C ALA A 17 4.90 -19.60 0.33
N ARG A 18 4.28 -20.28 -0.62
CA ARG A 18 4.27 -21.75 -0.63
C ARG A 18 5.67 -22.31 -0.87
N GLN A 19 6.43 -21.71 -1.77
CA GLN A 19 7.80 -22.17 -2.04
C GLN A 19 8.69 -22.02 -0.82
N ALA A 20 8.47 -20.98 -0.03
CA ALA A 20 9.21 -20.77 1.22
C ALA A 20 8.62 -21.58 2.36
N ARG A 21 7.55 -22.35 2.10
CA ARG A 21 6.86 -23.20 3.07
C ARG A 21 6.26 -22.41 4.23
N HIS A 22 5.86 -21.18 3.96
CA HIS A 22 5.20 -20.35 4.97
C HIS A 22 3.79 -20.86 5.23
N GLU A 23 3.45 -20.99 6.52
CA GLU A 23 2.12 -21.43 6.92
C GLU A 23 1.07 -20.39 6.59
N PHE A 24 1.43 -19.10 6.67
CA PHE A 24 0.51 -18.00 6.44
C PHE A 24 1.05 -17.02 5.40
N ILE A 25 0.14 -16.38 4.67
CA ILE A 25 0.47 -15.23 3.85
C ILE A 25 -0.14 -14.00 4.52
N THR A 26 0.71 -13.00 4.77
CA THR A 26 0.38 -11.86 5.61
C THR A 26 0.32 -10.56 4.81
N VAL A 27 -0.03 -9.47 5.50
CA VAL A 27 -0.01 -8.14 4.89
C VAL A 27 1.42 -7.79 4.42
N GLU A 28 2.43 -8.24 5.15
CA GLU A 28 3.83 -8.01 4.76
C GLU A 28 4.17 -8.74 3.46
N HIS A 29 3.68 -9.96 3.29
CA HIS A 29 3.83 -10.67 2.00
C HIS A 29 3.14 -9.89 0.88
N LEU A 30 1.98 -9.35 1.17
CA LEU A 30 1.21 -8.60 0.18
C LEU A 30 1.97 -7.35 -0.26
N LEU A 31 2.50 -6.59 0.69
CA LEU A 31 3.28 -5.40 0.35
C LEU A 31 4.51 -5.77 -0.46
N LEU A 32 5.20 -6.85 -0.08
CA LEU A 32 6.37 -7.31 -0.82
C LEU A 32 6.02 -7.60 -2.29
N ALA A 33 4.89 -8.26 -2.52
CA ALA A 33 4.46 -8.54 -3.89
C ALA A 33 4.13 -7.26 -4.64
N LEU A 34 3.58 -6.26 -3.96
CA LEU A 34 3.23 -4.99 -4.58
C LEU A 34 4.46 -4.20 -5.03
N LEU A 35 5.64 -4.48 -4.48
CA LEU A 35 6.85 -3.81 -4.93
C LEU A 35 7.15 -4.11 -6.40
N ASP A 36 6.66 -5.24 -6.91
CA ASP A 36 6.84 -5.63 -8.30
C ASP A 36 5.57 -5.39 -9.13
N ASN A 37 4.52 -4.84 -8.51
CA ASN A 37 3.29 -4.51 -9.21
C ASN A 37 3.44 -3.15 -9.86
N PRO A 38 3.15 -3.02 -11.17
CA PRO A 38 3.40 -1.75 -11.88
C PRO A 38 2.73 -0.54 -11.26
N SER A 39 1.44 -0.63 -10.92
CA SER A 39 0.74 0.54 -10.40
C SER A 39 1.19 0.91 -8.99
N ALA A 40 1.40 -0.09 -8.13
CA ALA A 40 1.86 0.16 -6.77
C ALA A 40 3.30 0.67 -6.76
N ALA A 41 4.17 0.07 -7.59
CA ALA A 41 5.56 0.49 -7.66
C ALA A 41 5.69 1.94 -8.13
N GLU A 42 4.86 2.33 -9.08
CA GLU A 42 4.86 3.72 -9.56
C GLU A 42 4.53 4.69 -8.43
N VAL A 43 3.52 4.36 -7.63
CA VAL A 43 3.13 5.21 -6.50
C VAL A 43 4.26 5.30 -5.47
N LEU A 44 4.88 4.16 -5.16
CA LEU A 44 5.95 4.15 -4.17
C LEU A 44 7.14 4.98 -4.63
N ARG A 45 7.51 4.89 -5.90
CA ARG A 45 8.60 5.72 -6.44
C ARG A 45 8.23 7.20 -6.41
N ALA A 46 6.98 7.52 -6.73
CA ALA A 46 6.50 8.90 -6.67
C ALA A 46 6.52 9.45 -5.25
N CYS A 47 6.42 8.57 -4.25
CA CYS A 47 6.49 8.96 -2.85
C CYS A 47 7.92 8.88 -2.30
N ALA A 48 8.90 8.76 -3.18
CA ALA A 48 10.33 8.78 -2.83
C ALA A 48 10.75 7.59 -1.96
N VAL A 49 10.11 6.44 -2.13
CA VAL A 49 10.45 5.22 -1.39
C VAL A 49 11.66 4.56 -2.03
N ASN A 50 12.61 4.13 -1.20
CA ASN A 50 13.68 3.27 -1.67
C ASN A 50 13.13 1.84 -1.72
N VAL A 51 12.70 1.42 -2.91
CA VAL A 51 12.03 0.13 -3.10
C VAL A 51 12.96 -1.03 -2.75
N ASP A 52 14.23 -0.95 -3.10
CA ASP A 52 15.18 -2.02 -2.80
C ASP A 52 15.38 -2.19 -1.31
N ASP A 53 15.47 -1.09 -0.58
CA ASP A 53 15.62 -1.10 0.87
C ASP A 53 14.37 -1.68 1.53
N LEU A 54 13.21 -1.25 1.08
CA LEU A 54 11.94 -1.76 1.60
C LEU A 54 11.80 -3.25 1.33
N ARG A 55 12.20 -3.70 0.13
CA ARG A 55 12.17 -5.12 -0.23
C ARG A 55 13.03 -5.95 0.73
N LYS A 56 14.24 -5.47 0.99
CA LYS A 56 15.15 -6.18 1.90
C LYS A 56 14.56 -6.27 3.31
N THR A 57 14.03 -5.16 3.79
CA THR A 57 13.43 -5.10 5.12
C THR A 57 12.26 -6.06 5.24
N LEU A 58 11.36 -6.08 4.25
CA LEU A 58 10.20 -6.96 4.26
C LEU A 58 10.62 -8.42 4.16
N THR A 59 11.57 -8.73 3.29
CA THR A 59 12.04 -10.10 3.12
C THR A 59 12.62 -10.63 4.43
N ASN A 60 13.45 -9.83 5.08
CA ASN A 60 14.05 -10.24 6.35
C ASN A 60 12.97 -10.45 7.43
N PHE A 61 12.02 -9.50 7.52
CA PHE A 61 10.95 -9.62 8.50
C PHE A 61 10.12 -10.89 8.29
N ILE A 62 9.75 -11.14 7.04
CA ILE A 62 8.93 -12.31 6.70
C ILE A 62 9.68 -13.60 7.03
N THR A 63 10.94 -13.68 6.65
CA THR A 63 11.75 -14.85 6.91
C THR A 63 11.87 -15.12 8.40
N ASP A 64 12.06 -14.07 9.20
CA ASP A 64 12.31 -14.21 10.63
C ASP A 64 11.04 -14.45 11.45
N ASN A 65 9.88 -14.08 10.94
CA ASN A 65 8.66 -14.02 11.74
C ASN A 65 7.51 -14.89 11.23
N THR A 66 7.67 -15.56 10.09
CA THR A 66 6.59 -16.36 9.54
C THR A 66 6.85 -17.85 9.84
N PRO A 67 5.89 -18.53 10.49
CA PRO A 67 6.06 -19.97 10.74
C PRO A 67 6.18 -20.73 9.43
N THR A 68 7.05 -21.73 9.40
CA THR A 68 7.22 -22.60 8.25
C THR A 68 6.68 -23.98 8.55
N VAL A 69 6.20 -24.66 7.51
CA VAL A 69 5.67 -26.01 7.62
C VAL A 69 6.79 -27.01 7.31
N PRO A 70 7.09 -27.92 8.22
CA PRO A 70 8.16 -28.90 7.96
C PRO A 70 7.72 -29.95 6.95
N GLY A 71 8.70 -30.66 6.41
CA GLY A 71 8.45 -31.77 5.48
C GLY A 71 8.59 -31.36 4.03
N THR A 72 8.21 -32.28 3.14
CA THR A 72 8.35 -32.09 1.70
C THR A 72 7.01 -32.06 0.97
N SER A 73 5.90 -32.28 1.68
CA SER A 73 4.58 -32.25 1.06
C SER A 73 4.20 -30.81 0.73
N GLU A 74 3.21 -30.67 -0.15
CA GLU A 74 2.70 -29.34 -0.54
C GLU A 74 2.17 -28.60 0.68
N VAL A 75 2.43 -27.29 0.72
CA VAL A 75 1.98 -26.43 1.81
C VAL A 75 0.69 -25.73 1.38
N ASP A 76 -0.31 -25.76 2.27
CA ASP A 76 -1.56 -25.05 2.08
C ASP A 76 -1.46 -23.71 2.83
N THR A 77 -0.80 -22.74 2.22
CA THR A 77 -0.60 -21.43 2.83
C THR A 77 -1.93 -20.71 2.96
N GLN A 78 -2.25 -20.24 4.17
CA GLN A 78 -3.53 -19.60 4.46
C GLN A 78 -3.37 -18.10 4.60
N PRO A 79 -4.28 -17.30 4.02
CA PRO A 79 -4.24 -15.85 4.22
C PRO A 79 -4.67 -15.49 5.64
N THR A 80 -3.94 -14.55 6.25
CA THR A 80 -4.32 -14.04 7.57
C THR A 80 -5.56 -13.17 7.45
N LEU A 81 -6.19 -12.89 8.59
CA LEU A 81 -7.34 -11.98 8.61
C LEU A 81 -6.96 -10.59 8.11
N GLY A 82 -5.75 -10.13 8.45
CA GLY A 82 -5.27 -8.83 7.96
C GLY A 82 -5.18 -8.81 6.44
N PHE A 83 -4.63 -9.87 5.85
CA PHE A 83 -4.55 -9.99 4.39
C PHE A 83 -5.94 -9.92 3.78
N GLN A 84 -6.88 -10.69 4.33
CA GLN A 84 -8.25 -10.72 3.81
C GLN A 84 -8.93 -9.36 3.95
N ARG A 85 -8.73 -8.68 5.09
CA ARG A 85 -9.33 -7.36 5.30
C ARG A 85 -8.83 -6.33 4.31
N VAL A 86 -7.53 -6.37 4.01
CA VAL A 86 -6.94 -5.43 3.05
C VAL A 86 -7.59 -5.58 1.68
N ILE A 87 -7.70 -6.83 1.21
CA ILE A 87 -8.27 -7.08 -0.10
C ILE A 87 -9.74 -6.64 -0.14
N GLN A 88 -10.51 -6.99 0.88
CA GLN A 88 -11.92 -6.58 0.95
C GLN A 88 -12.07 -5.07 0.99
N ARG A 89 -11.22 -4.39 1.78
CA ARG A 89 -11.26 -2.94 1.90
C ARG A 89 -10.97 -2.28 0.55
N ALA A 90 -9.98 -2.79 -0.18
CA ALA A 90 -9.65 -2.26 -1.49
C ALA A 90 -10.81 -2.41 -2.47
N ILE A 91 -11.43 -3.58 -2.48
CA ILE A 91 -12.57 -3.84 -3.37
C ILE A 91 -13.74 -2.93 -3.04
N MET A 92 -14.09 -2.84 -1.76
CA MET A 92 -15.21 -2.02 -1.33
C MET A 92 -14.98 -0.55 -1.63
N HIS A 93 -13.76 -0.08 -1.43
CA HIS A 93 -13.43 1.31 -1.68
C HIS A 93 -13.60 1.68 -3.16
N VAL A 94 -13.10 0.83 -4.04
CA VAL A 94 -13.21 1.06 -5.48
C VAL A 94 -14.67 1.00 -5.93
N GLN A 95 -15.42 0.03 -5.43
CA GLN A 95 -16.83 -0.11 -5.80
C GLN A 95 -17.64 1.10 -5.33
N SER A 96 -17.36 1.58 -4.13
CA SER A 96 -18.08 2.74 -3.60
C SER A 96 -17.77 4.01 -4.39
N ALA A 97 -16.51 4.18 -4.78
CA ALA A 97 -16.08 5.41 -5.44
C ALA A 97 -16.51 5.48 -6.91
N SER A 98 -16.73 4.33 -7.55
CA SER A 98 -16.93 4.28 -9.00
C SER A 98 -18.21 3.56 -9.41
N ASN A 99 -19.08 3.25 -8.46
CA ASN A 99 -20.30 2.49 -8.70
C ASN A 99 -20.00 1.12 -9.33
N GLY A 100 -18.86 0.53 -8.94
CA GLY A 100 -18.49 -0.80 -9.38
C GLY A 100 -17.90 -0.89 -10.77
N LYS A 101 -17.62 0.26 -11.40
CA LYS A 101 -17.17 0.26 -12.80
C LYS A 101 -15.66 0.20 -12.97
N LYS A 102 -14.90 0.50 -11.92
CA LYS A 102 -13.45 0.49 -12.02
C LYS A 102 -12.87 -0.80 -11.48
N GLU A 103 -11.69 -1.13 -11.98
CA GLU A 103 -10.95 -2.29 -11.49
C GLU A 103 -10.14 -1.93 -10.26
N VAL A 104 -9.96 -2.93 -9.38
CA VAL A 104 -9.06 -2.78 -8.23
C VAL A 104 -7.64 -3.01 -8.71
N THR A 105 -6.77 -2.02 -8.48
CA THR A 105 -5.38 -2.08 -8.90
C THR A 105 -4.47 -2.29 -7.70
N GLY A 106 -3.18 -2.55 -7.96
CA GLY A 106 -2.19 -2.64 -6.90
C GLY A 106 -2.10 -1.35 -6.09
N ALA A 107 -2.25 -0.19 -6.75
CA ALA A 107 -2.26 1.08 -6.03
C ALA A 107 -3.41 1.15 -5.03
N ASN A 108 -4.58 0.64 -5.40
CA ASN A 108 -5.72 0.61 -4.48
C ASN A 108 -5.44 -0.28 -3.28
N VAL A 109 -4.81 -1.43 -3.51
CA VAL A 109 -4.44 -2.32 -2.41
C VAL A 109 -3.41 -1.67 -1.51
N LEU A 110 -2.47 -0.93 -2.08
CA LEU A 110 -1.48 -0.20 -1.29
C LEU A 110 -2.15 0.78 -0.31
N VAL A 111 -3.14 1.53 -0.79
CA VAL A 111 -3.91 2.42 0.08
C VAL A 111 -4.58 1.62 1.20
N ALA A 112 -5.19 0.49 0.85
CA ALA A 112 -5.91 -0.33 1.83
C ALA A 112 -4.98 -0.90 2.89
N ILE A 113 -3.71 -1.15 2.57
CA ILE A 113 -2.75 -1.65 3.55
C ILE A 113 -2.62 -0.69 4.74
N PHE A 114 -2.69 0.62 4.49
CA PHE A 114 -2.57 1.60 5.57
C PHE A 114 -3.70 1.49 6.61
N GLY A 115 -4.78 0.80 6.28
CA GLY A 115 -5.84 0.53 7.24
C GLY A 115 -5.46 -0.49 8.30
N GLU A 116 -4.43 -1.30 8.05
CA GLU A 116 -3.92 -2.27 9.03
C GLU A 116 -2.82 -1.61 9.86
N LYS A 117 -3.23 -0.72 10.75
CA LYS A 117 -2.32 0.18 11.46
C LYS A 117 -1.30 -0.55 12.33
N ASP A 118 -1.64 -1.75 12.77
CA ASP A 118 -0.75 -2.53 13.64
C ASP A 118 0.18 -3.44 12.85
N SER A 119 0.10 -3.44 11.52
CA SER A 119 0.96 -4.29 10.72
C SER A 119 2.36 -3.71 10.61
N HIS A 120 3.35 -4.59 10.47
CA HIS A 120 4.71 -4.14 10.20
C HIS A 120 4.84 -3.56 8.81
N ALA A 121 3.94 -3.92 7.88
CA ALA A 121 3.93 -3.31 6.56
C ALA A 121 3.76 -1.79 6.66
N VAL A 122 2.80 -1.34 7.47
CA VAL A 122 2.57 0.10 7.68
C VAL A 122 3.77 0.73 8.39
N TYR A 123 4.30 0.05 9.39
CA TYR A 123 5.46 0.55 10.12
C TYR A 123 6.63 0.82 9.17
N TYR A 124 6.92 -0.12 8.27
CA TYR A 124 8.04 0.05 7.34
C TYR A 124 7.77 1.12 6.29
N LEU A 125 6.51 1.27 5.86
CA LEU A 125 6.15 2.37 4.96
C LEU A 125 6.39 3.71 5.63
N HIS A 126 5.99 3.84 6.91
CA HIS A 126 6.24 5.07 7.65
C HIS A 126 7.73 5.35 7.83
N GLN A 127 8.53 4.30 8.00
CA GLN A 127 10.00 4.47 8.08
C GLN A 127 10.57 5.01 6.78
N GLN A 128 9.94 4.69 5.65
CA GLN A 128 10.33 5.24 4.36
C GLN A 128 9.76 6.65 4.13
N GLY A 129 9.04 7.17 5.11
CA GLY A 129 8.48 8.51 5.02
C GLY A 129 7.18 8.60 4.25
N VAL A 130 6.50 7.48 4.02
CA VAL A 130 5.26 7.44 3.23
C VAL A 130 4.07 7.32 4.14
N THR A 131 3.06 8.18 3.92
CA THR A 131 1.79 8.10 4.63
C THR A 131 0.68 7.76 3.64
N ARG A 132 -0.48 7.40 4.20
CA ARG A 132 -1.65 7.15 3.37
C ARG A 132 -1.99 8.37 2.50
N LEU A 133 -1.87 9.56 3.09
CA LEU A 133 -2.17 10.79 2.37
C LEU A 133 -1.26 10.98 1.16
N ASP A 134 0.03 10.68 1.32
CA ASP A 134 0.97 10.78 0.20
C ASP A 134 0.52 9.90 -0.97
N VAL A 135 0.12 8.67 -0.67
CA VAL A 135 -0.31 7.71 -1.69
C VAL A 135 -1.60 8.18 -2.36
N VAL A 136 -2.57 8.59 -1.55
CA VAL A 136 -3.87 9.05 -2.05
C VAL A 136 -3.69 10.29 -2.93
N ASN A 137 -2.84 11.21 -2.52
CA ASN A 137 -2.60 12.42 -3.31
C ASN A 137 -2.00 12.10 -4.68
N PHE A 138 -1.08 11.15 -4.74
CA PHE A 138 -0.52 10.77 -6.03
C PHE A 138 -1.58 10.10 -6.91
N ILE A 139 -2.35 9.18 -6.35
CA ILE A 139 -3.37 8.45 -7.13
C ILE A 139 -4.45 9.40 -7.64
N SER A 140 -4.89 10.32 -6.78
CA SER A 140 -6.01 11.22 -7.13
C SER A 140 -5.61 12.39 -8.00
N HIS A 141 -4.40 12.92 -7.79
CA HIS A 141 -4.01 14.21 -8.39
C HIS A 141 -2.68 14.15 -9.15
N GLY A 142 -2.00 13.02 -9.13
CA GLY A 142 -0.68 12.90 -9.74
C GLY A 142 0.40 13.71 -9.04
N VAL A 143 0.18 14.10 -7.77
CA VAL A 143 1.12 14.96 -7.04
C VAL A 143 2.17 14.09 -6.36
N ARG A 144 3.42 14.27 -6.78
CA ARG A 144 4.54 13.56 -6.18
C ARG A 144 4.87 14.18 -4.81
N LYS A 145 5.50 13.40 -3.96
CA LYS A 145 5.78 13.84 -2.59
C LYS A 145 6.63 15.10 -2.55
N ASP A 146 7.64 15.19 -3.41
CA ASP A 146 8.50 16.36 -3.47
C ASP A 146 7.72 17.59 -3.94
N GLN A 147 6.76 17.41 -4.85
CA GLN A 147 5.89 18.49 -5.28
C GLN A 147 4.98 18.96 -4.16
N GLN A 148 4.51 18.04 -3.33
CA GLN A 148 3.72 18.41 -2.16
C GLN A 148 4.51 19.29 -1.22
N SER A 149 5.77 18.97 -0.99
CA SER A 149 6.63 19.77 -0.13
C SER A 149 6.80 21.17 -0.67
N GLU A 150 7.01 21.30 -1.97
CA GLU A 150 7.12 22.59 -2.60
C GLU A 150 5.83 23.41 -2.48
N SER A 151 4.71 22.75 -2.69
CA SER A 151 3.43 23.42 -2.55
C SER A 151 3.18 23.90 -1.14
N GLN A 152 3.57 23.13 -0.16
CA GLN A 152 3.40 23.51 1.22
C GLN A 152 4.30 24.68 1.60
N LYS A 153 5.43 24.82 0.97
CA LYS A 153 6.33 25.93 1.23
C LYS A 153 5.90 27.22 0.55
N ALA A 154 5.11 27.13 -0.49
CA ALA A 154 4.65 28.30 -1.21
C ALA A 154 3.75 29.13 -0.30
N PRO A 155 3.97 30.43 -0.20
CA PRO A 155 3.07 31.23 0.62
C PRO A 155 1.76 31.28 -0.05
N ASP A 156 0.80 30.95 0.38
CA ASP A 156 -0.37 30.86 -0.21
C ASP A 156 -1.26 31.75 0.24
N GLY A 157 -0.87 32.56 -0.01
CA GLY A 157 -1.52 33.42 0.56
C GLY A 157 -2.68 32.81 1.10
N VAL A 158 -2.01 32.80 0.99
CA VAL A 158 -2.61 32.31 1.36
C VAL A 158 -3.13 31.65 1.87
N GLU A 159 -3.18 31.68 2.03
CA GLU A 159 -3.84 30.90 2.69
C GLU A 159 -4.26 30.33 3.24
N GLU A 160 -4.26 30.85 3.27
CA GLU A 160 -4.93 30.15 3.99
C GLU A 160 -5.47 29.59 4.27
N SER A 161 -5.30 30.34 4.18
CA SER A 161 -6.00 29.67 4.69
C SER A 161 -6.56 29.00 4.86
N THR A 162 -6.45 29.86 4.79
CA THR A 162 -7.16 29.18 5.20
C THR A 162 -7.64 28.42 5.51
N ALA A 163 -7.38 28.89 5.34
CA ALA A 163 -7.95 28.12 5.79
C ALA A 163 -8.38 27.53 6.01
N GLU A 164 -8.25 28.39 6.02
CA GLU A 164 -8.77 27.81 6.34
C GLU A 164 -8.99 26.92 6.30
N GLY A 165 -8.58 28.25 6.06
CA GLY A 165 -8.97 27.52 6.04
C GLY A 165 -8.94 26.78 5.97
N GLN A 166 -8.67 26.92 5.85
CA GLN A 166 -8.75 26.36 5.97
C GLN A 166 -8.71 25.60 6.19
N GLN A 167 -8.46 25.75 5.99
CA GLN A 167 -8.61 25.23 6.25
C GLN A 167 -8.64 24.59 6.29
N LYS A 168 -8.44 24.78 6.12
CA LYS A 168 -8.66 24.43 6.20
C LYS A 168 -8.73 23.68 6.04
N GLU A 169 -8.46 24.08 5.73
CA GLU A 169 -8.71 23.55 5.62
C GLU A 169 -8.60 22.88 5.42
N SER A 170 -8.26 23.59 5.11
CA SER A 170 -8.40 23.25 5.08
C SER A 170 -8.38 22.91 5.02
N ALA A 171 -7.96 22.81 4.95
CA ALA A 171 -8.21 22.64 5.03
C ALA A 171 -8.39 22.24 4.89
N LEU A 172 -8.18 22.52 4.70
CA LEU A 172 -8.55 22.38 4.62
C LEU A 172 -8.56 21.81 4.48
N ASP A 173 -8.23 22.09 4.35
CA ASP A 173 -8.43 21.98 4.25
C ASP A 173 -8.27 21.63 4.08
N GLN A 174 -7.85 21.67 3.88
CA GLN A 174 -7.95 21.65 3.85
C GLN A 174 -8.01 20.97 3.84
N PHE A 175 -7.70 21.55 3.61
CA PHE A 175 -7.84 21.28 3.71
C PHE A 175 -8.12 20.79 3.67
#